data_d5a543774703241bce45c78873d09490
#
_entry.id   d5a543774703241bce45c78873d09490
#
_cell.length_a   1.000
_cell.length_b   1.000
_cell.length_c   1.000
_cell.angle_alpha   90.00
_cell.angle_beta   90.00
_cell.angle_gamma   90.00
#
_symmetry.space_group_name_H-M   'P 1'
#
loop_
_entity.id
_entity.type
_entity.pdbx_description
1 polymer ?
#
loop_
_entity_poly.entity_id
_entity_poly.type
_entity_poly.pdbx_seq_one_letter_code
_entity_poly.pdbx_strand_id
1 'polypeptide(L)'
;MVDHFKINRIAVLFPLLIMAACEPSTQTTSAKIEGKIQVKTAPVVRGDITDTISIFGELALRQEAWLSSQFEGRLTQFSMLKGDKVEKGQLAGIIIPARREALLQATDSIPDEYKYILNQQEKSIPLICPISGIVFDVLLHTGDVVAKGGHIVHIGDLRTLDVQGEMPVQFLEIARKTKRLKVEFTNFPSPALNLPIEAFTGEVSRNQSLMVRLKLDNPSLKYRPGMRVKISFPTPVHDDALLVPRQALVEEEGEYFLFTVEEGKTTKHGIDVGIMQNDVVEIISGVEENQLVAVEKAYSLKDNMEVIAE
;
A
#
# COMPACT_ATOMS: atom_id res chain seq x y z
N MET A 1 -55.56 -28.01 -14.77
CA MET A 1 -56.16 -27.40 -15.94
C MET A 1 -55.11 -27.62 -17.01
N VAL A 2 -55.02 -28.88 -17.57
CA VAL A 2 -55.76 -29.35 -18.76
C VAL A 2 -55.49 -28.39 -19.92
N ASP A 3 -54.79 -28.75 -20.94
CA ASP A 3 -54.98 -29.69 -22.06
C ASP A 3 -53.70 -29.75 -22.90
N HIS A 4 -53.12 -30.88 -23.26
CA HIS A 4 -53.44 -31.86 -24.30
C HIS A 4 -53.64 -31.27 -25.70
N PHE A 5 -52.80 -31.70 -26.69
CA PHE A 5 -53.20 -32.26 -28.02
C PHE A 5 -51.93 -32.69 -28.77
N LYS A 6 -51.62 -33.98 -28.90
CA LYS A 6 -51.90 -35.01 -29.95
C LYS A 6 -51.24 -34.73 -31.32
N ILE A 7 -50.27 -35.57 -31.65
CA ILE A 7 -50.12 -36.64 -32.62
C ILE A 7 -50.65 -36.36 -34.04
N ASN A 8 -49.75 -36.47 -35.04
CA ASN A 8 -50.12 -37.31 -36.22
C ASN A 8 -48.91 -37.92 -36.92
N ARG A 9 -48.99 -39.25 -37.10
CA ARG A 9 -48.07 -40.08 -37.89
C ARG A 9 -48.62 -40.09 -39.32
N ILE A 10 -47.73 -40.06 -40.35
CA ILE A 10 -48.01 -40.74 -41.65
C ILE A 10 -46.67 -41.31 -42.13
N ALA A 11 -46.74 -42.65 -42.32
CA ALA A 11 -45.76 -43.50 -43.00
C ALA A 11 -46.15 -43.71 -44.42
N VAL A 12 -45.23 -43.74 -45.36
CA VAL A 12 -45.37 -44.50 -46.64
C VAL A 12 -43.95 -44.73 -47.20
N LEU A 13 -43.47 -45.92 -47.13
CA LEU A 13 -43.08 -46.96 -48.09
C LEU A 13 -42.17 -46.55 -49.29
N PHE A 14 -41.01 -47.18 -49.28
CA PHE A 14 -40.13 -47.89 -50.23
C PHE A 14 -40.51 -47.93 -51.76
N PRO A 15 -39.58 -48.05 -52.76
CA PRO A 15 -38.58 -49.12 -52.91
C PRO A 15 -37.21 -48.66 -53.51
N LEU A 16 -36.12 -49.32 -53.11
CA LEU A 16 -35.17 -50.28 -53.72
C LEU A 16 -34.76 -50.07 -55.19
N LEU A 17 -33.48 -49.88 -55.45
CA LEU A 17 -32.63 -50.60 -56.45
C LEU A 17 -31.21 -50.02 -56.45
N ILE A 18 -30.21 -50.73 -55.95
CA ILE A 18 -29.01 -51.39 -56.53
C ILE A 18 -28.29 -50.62 -57.64
N MET A 19 -27.06 -50.32 -57.42
CA MET A 19 -25.86 -50.79 -58.18
C MET A 19 -24.55 -50.34 -57.50
N ALA A 20 -23.69 -51.31 -57.34
CA ALA A 20 -22.35 -51.20 -56.85
C ALA A 20 -21.42 -50.56 -57.92
N ALA A 21 -20.55 -49.64 -57.50
CA ALA A 21 -19.30 -49.36 -58.15
C ALA A 21 -18.25 -49.14 -57.05
N CYS A 22 -17.36 -50.11 -56.86
CA CYS A 22 -16.09 -49.94 -56.13
C CYS A 22 -15.16 -49.06 -56.94
N GLU A 23 -14.86 -47.89 -56.45
CA GLU A 23 -13.62 -47.18 -56.85
C GLU A 23 -12.64 -47.17 -55.68
N PRO A 24 -11.33 -47.41 -55.89
CA PRO A 24 -10.38 -47.42 -54.81
C PRO A 24 -10.19 -45.98 -54.32
N SER A 25 -10.54 -45.76 -53.06
CA SER A 25 -10.19 -44.51 -52.36
C SER A 25 -8.66 -44.40 -52.28
N THR A 26 -8.13 -43.55 -53.11
CA THR A 26 -6.78 -43.03 -52.93
C THR A 26 -6.79 -42.26 -51.61
N GLN A 27 -6.18 -42.86 -50.58
CA GLN A 27 -5.85 -42.14 -49.36
C GLN A 27 -4.86 -41.06 -49.72
N THR A 28 -5.35 -39.89 -50.00
CA THR A 28 -4.52 -38.67 -49.98
C THR A 28 -4.07 -38.50 -48.56
N THR A 29 -2.86 -38.97 -48.29
CA THR A 29 -2.14 -38.61 -47.07
C THR A 29 -2.03 -37.10 -47.10
N SER A 30 -2.91 -36.41 -46.37
CA SER A 30 -2.78 -34.99 -46.12
C SER A 30 -1.49 -34.83 -45.31
N ALA A 31 -0.40 -34.56 -45.98
CA ALA A 31 0.78 -34.07 -45.31
C ALA A 31 0.38 -32.81 -44.55
N LYS A 32 0.27 -32.94 -43.25
CA LYS A 32 0.11 -31.82 -42.34
C LYS A 32 1.31 -30.88 -42.55
N ILE A 33 1.11 -29.83 -43.34
CA ILE A 33 2.07 -28.76 -43.47
C ILE A 33 2.12 -28.13 -42.07
N GLU A 34 3.03 -28.59 -41.23
CA GLU A 34 3.37 -27.90 -40.00
C GLU A 34 4.06 -26.60 -40.44
N GLY A 35 3.25 -25.54 -40.52
CA GLY A 35 3.78 -24.22 -40.75
C GLY A 35 4.71 -23.90 -39.59
N LYS A 36 5.99 -23.64 -39.88
CA LYS A 36 6.97 -23.22 -38.86
C LYS A 36 6.39 -22.01 -38.12
N ILE A 37 6.35 -22.09 -36.82
CA ILE A 37 5.86 -20.99 -35.98
C ILE A 37 6.94 -19.91 -35.94
N GLN A 38 6.58 -18.67 -36.26
CA GLN A 38 7.45 -17.52 -36.04
C GLN A 38 7.47 -17.19 -34.54
N VAL A 39 8.67 -17.10 -33.99
CA VAL A 39 8.94 -16.86 -32.58
C VAL A 39 9.94 -15.73 -32.44
N LYS A 40 9.57 -14.70 -31.70
CA LYS A 40 10.51 -13.65 -31.33
C LYS A 40 11.45 -14.16 -30.26
N THR A 41 12.73 -13.87 -30.42
CA THR A 41 13.77 -14.33 -29.49
C THR A 41 14.46 -13.16 -28.81
N ALA A 42 15.04 -13.41 -27.65
CA ALA A 42 15.93 -12.48 -26.96
C ALA A 42 17.13 -13.25 -26.40
N PRO A 43 18.31 -12.63 -26.37
CA PRO A 43 19.48 -13.28 -25.77
C PRO A 43 19.38 -13.28 -24.25
N VAL A 44 19.91 -14.32 -23.61
CA VAL A 44 20.24 -14.32 -22.18
C VAL A 44 21.43 -13.38 -21.99
N VAL A 45 21.27 -12.37 -21.17
CA VAL A 45 22.32 -11.36 -20.91
C VAL A 45 22.73 -11.36 -19.46
N ARG A 46 23.96 -10.93 -19.19
CA ARG A 46 24.38 -10.67 -17.80
C ARG A 46 24.07 -9.23 -17.42
N GLY A 47 23.66 -9.03 -16.19
CA GLY A 47 23.39 -7.70 -15.66
C GLY A 47 23.08 -7.72 -14.18
N ASP A 48 22.96 -6.52 -13.63
CA ASP A 48 22.64 -6.35 -12.23
C ASP A 48 21.13 -6.35 -12.04
N ILE A 49 20.66 -7.09 -11.05
CA ILE A 49 19.24 -7.12 -10.66
C ILE A 49 19.08 -6.94 -9.16
N THR A 50 18.03 -6.27 -8.76
CA THR A 50 17.71 -6.05 -7.34
C THR A 50 16.22 -6.30 -7.14
N ASP A 51 15.87 -6.82 -5.98
CA ASP A 51 14.47 -6.93 -5.58
C ASP A 51 14.05 -5.69 -4.78
N THR A 52 12.77 -5.58 -4.52
CA THR A 52 12.20 -4.51 -3.71
C THR A 52 11.29 -5.10 -2.66
N ILE A 53 11.74 -5.04 -1.41
CA ILE A 53 10.91 -5.42 -0.28
C ILE A 53 9.96 -4.28 0.04
N SER A 54 8.72 -4.61 0.28
CA SER A 54 7.70 -3.62 0.62
C SER A 54 7.10 -3.91 1.99
N ILE A 55 6.99 -2.88 2.80
CA ILE A 55 6.26 -2.89 4.05
C ILE A 55 5.12 -1.90 4.01
N PHE A 56 4.10 -2.13 4.82
CA PHE A 56 3.03 -1.18 5.00
C PHE A 56 3.31 -0.29 6.20
N GLY A 57 2.86 0.94 6.09
CA GLY A 57 2.98 1.94 7.14
C GLY A 57 1.82 2.91 7.11
N GLU A 58 1.88 3.88 8.00
CA GLU A 58 0.86 4.93 8.09
C GLU A 58 1.50 6.29 8.38
N LEU A 59 0.74 7.34 8.10
CA LEU A 59 1.12 8.70 8.48
C LEU A 59 0.70 8.97 9.91
N ALA A 60 1.60 9.56 10.68
CA ALA A 60 1.37 10.01 12.05
C ALA A 60 1.66 11.50 12.20
N LEU A 61 1.05 12.12 13.20
CA LEU A 61 1.42 13.48 13.59
C LEU A 61 2.85 13.48 14.16
N ARG A 62 3.67 14.38 13.65
CA ARG A 62 5.00 14.62 14.21
C ARG A 62 4.96 15.50 15.45
N GLN A 63 4.05 16.46 15.45
CA GLN A 63 3.83 17.38 16.54
C GLN A 63 2.36 17.45 16.87
N GLU A 64 2.03 17.07 18.10
CA GLU A 64 0.68 17.14 18.63
C GLU A 64 0.71 17.59 20.10
N ALA A 65 -0.38 18.10 20.58
CA ALA A 65 -0.54 18.51 21.97
C ALA A 65 -1.99 18.39 22.42
N TRP A 66 -2.15 17.98 23.66
CA TRP A 66 -3.43 18.08 24.37
C TRP A 66 -3.48 19.39 25.14
N LEU A 67 -4.51 20.20 24.87
CA LEU A 67 -4.86 21.31 25.74
C LEU A 67 -5.56 20.74 26.97
N SER A 68 -4.91 20.89 28.11
CA SER A 68 -5.36 20.32 29.39
C SER A 68 -5.44 21.40 30.46
N SER A 69 -6.32 21.21 31.42
CA SER A 69 -6.42 22.12 32.55
C SER A 69 -5.47 21.75 33.68
N GLN A 70 -4.80 22.74 34.23
CA GLN A 70 -4.01 22.56 35.45
C GLN A 70 -4.86 22.58 36.75
N PHE A 71 -6.11 23.03 36.67
CA PHE A 71 -7.02 23.19 37.79
C PHE A 71 -8.38 22.58 37.44
N GLU A 72 -9.10 22.14 38.46
CA GLU A 72 -10.50 21.78 38.30
C GLU A 72 -11.38 23.02 38.19
N GLY A 73 -12.44 22.95 37.42
CA GLY A 73 -13.36 24.06 37.26
C GLY A 73 -14.35 23.87 36.12
N ARG A 74 -15.14 24.90 35.88
CA ARG A 74 -16.10 24.91 34.76
C ARG A 74 -15.50 25.61 33.54
N LEU A 75 -15.59 24.97 32.41
CA LEU A 75 -15.18 25.51 31.11
C LEU A 75 -16.20 26.54 30.62
N THR A 76 -15.77 27.75 30.38
CA THR A 76 -16.60 28.84 29.87
C THR A 76 -15.95 29.49 28.62
N GLN A 77 -16.75 30.19 27.83
CA GLN A 77 -16.27 30.91 26.61
C GLN A 77 -15.45 30.03 25.66
N PHE A 78 -15.76 28.75 25.58
CA PHE A 78 -15.09 27.81 24.73
C PHE A 78 -15.91 27.54 23.46
N SER A 79 -15.32 27.72 22.27
CA SER A 79 -16.04 27.64 20.99
C SER A 79 -15.30 26.84 19.92
N MET A 80 -14.25 26.11 20.29
CA MET A 80 -13.47 25.33 19.31
C MET A 80 -14.25 24.10 18.82
N LEU A 81 -14.13 23.85 17.52
CA LEU A 81 -14.72 22.70 16.84
C LEU A 81 -13.64 21.87 16.15
N LYS A 82 -13.94 20.59 15.92
CA LYS A 82 -13.07 19.72 15.10
C LYS A 82 -12.87 20.32 13.72
N GLY A 83 -11.63 20.41 13.28
CA GLY A 83 -11.23 20.99 12.00
C GLY A 83 -10.85 22.47 12.05
N ASP A 84 -11.06 23.16 13.17
CA ASP A 84 -10.64 24.55 13.33
C ASP A 84 -9.11 24.67 13.27
N LYS A 85 -8.66 25.75 12.63
CA LYS A 85 -7.25 26.15 12.66
C LYS A 85 -7.01 27.01 13.89
N VAL A 86 -5.90 26.70 14.59
CA VAL A 86 -5.49 27.42 15.81
C VAL A 86 -4.04 27.85 15.72
N GLU A 87 -3.73 28.92 16.41
CA GLU A 87 -2.36 29.41 16.51
C GLU A 87 -1.83 29.24 17.94
N LYS A 88 -0.52 29.01 18.05
CA LYS A 88 0.15 28.98 19.35
C LYS A 88 -0.06 30.31 20.08
N GLY A 89 -0.51 30.25 21.32
CA GLY A 89 -0.84 31.43 22.13
C GLY A 89 -2.28 31.93 21.98
N GLN A 90 -3.08 31.35 21.07
CA GLN A 90 -4.48 31.68 20.90
C GLN A 90 -5.29 31.29 22.14
N LEU A 91 -6.20 32.16 22.58
CA LEU A 91 -7.14 31.85 23.66
C LEU A 91 -8.18 30.84 23.16
N ALA A 92 -8.24 29.69 23.78
CA ALA A 92 -9.19 28.62 23.50
C ALA A 92 -10.49 28.74 24.30
N GLY A 93 -10.37 29.19 25.54
CA GLY A 93 -11.47 29.30 26.46
C GLY A 93 -11.02 29.78 27.84
N ILE A 94 -11.93 29.77 28.77
CA ILE A 94 -11.69 30.19 30.14
C ILE A 94 -12.21 29.11 31.08
N ILE A 95 -11.41 28.78 32.11
CA ILE A 95 -11.85 27.92 33.22
C ILE A 95 -12.14 28.82 34.42
N ILE A 96 -13.32 28.64 35.00
CA ILE A 96 -13.67 29.21 36.32
C ILE A 96 -13.44 28.09 37.35
N PRO A 97 -12.43 28.27 38.25
CA PRO A 97 -12.21 27.31 39.33
C PRO A 97 -13.46 27.07 40.15
N ALA A 98 -13.67 25.82 40.60
CA ALA A 98 -14.88 25.44 41.37
C ALA A 98 -15.12 26.34 42.60
N ARG A 99 -14.03 26.72 43.27
CA ARG A 99 -14.10 27.62 44.42
C ARG A 99 -14.58 29.02 44.04
N ARG A 100 -14.12 29.55 42.89
CA ARG A 100 -14.62 30.85 42.37
C ARG A 100 -16.08 30.77 41.95
N GLU A 101 -16.50 29.67 41.34
CA GLU A 101 -17.90 29.46 40.95
C GLU A 101 -18.81 29.48 42.20
N ALA A 102 -18.42 28.78 43.26
CA ALA A 102 -19.16 28.82 44.53
C ALA A 102 -19.23 30.25 45.13
N LEU A 103 -18.14 31.00 45.05
CA LEU A 103 -18.14 32.39 45.51
C LEU A 103 -19.04 33.31 44.67
N LEU A 104 -19.06 33.13 43.36
CA LEU A 104 -19.93 33.91 42.47
C LEU A 104 -21.41 33.62 42.74
N GLN A 105 -21.75 32.35 43.04
CA GLN A 105 -23.13 31.98 43.45
C GLN A 105 -23.56 32.54 44.80
N ALA A 106 -22.59 32.73 45.71
CA ALA A 106 -22.84 33.27 47.07
C ALA A 106 -22.82 34.81 47.11
N THR A 107 -22.51 35.49 45.99
CA THR A 107 -22.23 36.95 45.95
C THR A 107 -23.36 37.82 46.51
N ASP A 108 -24.62 37.39 46.41
CA ASP A 108 -25.76 38.17 46.94
C ASP A 108 -25.83 38.15 48.47
N SER A 109 -25.11 37.25 49.10
CA SER A 109 -25.09 37.07 50.57
C SER A 109 -23.83 37.63 51.24
N ILE A 110 -22.85 38.16 50.42
CA ILE A 110 -21.55 38.63 50.92
C ILE A 110 -21.53 40.16 50.92
N PRO A 111 -21.12 40.80 52.07
CA PRO A 111 -20.94 42.25 52.11
C PRO A 111 -19.94 42.75 51.10
N ASP A 112 -20.18 43.94 50.50
CA ASP A 112 -19.40 44.49 49.38
C ASP A 112 -17.93 44.67 49.68
N GLU A 113 -17.57 44.93 50.96
CA GLU A 113 -16.19 45.06 51.43
C GLU A 113 -15.36 43.76 51.23
N TYR A 114 -15.99 42.60 51.27
CA TYR A 114 -15.30 41.31 51.06
C TYR A 114 -15.30 40.88 49.58
N LYS A 115 -16.22 41.39 48.78
CA LYS A 115 -16.28 41.07 47.33
C LYS A 115 -15.00 41.46 46.60
N TYR A 116 -14.38 42.57 46.95
CA TYR A 116 -13.12 43.04 46.40
C TYR A 116 -11.96 42.08 46.67
N ILE A 117 -11.84 41.61 47.91
CA ILE A 117 -10.80 40.66 48.33
C ILE A 117 -10.98 39.31 47.64
N LEU A 118 -12.22 38.81 47.57
CA LEU A 118 -12.55 37.55 46.93
C LEU A 118 -12.29 37.59 45.39
N ASN A 119 -12.58 38.69 44.73
CA ASN A 119 -12.32 38.87 43.33
C ASN A 119 -10.83 38.93 42.96
N GLN A 120 -9.95 39.26 43.95
CA GLN A 120 -8.51 39.24 43.71
C GLN A 120 -7.86 37.88 43.93
N GLN A 121 -8.42 37.02 44.77
CA GLN A 121 -7.79 35.76 45.18
C GLN A 121 -7.95 34.61 44.18
N GLU A 122 -9.02 34.60 43.41
CA GLU A 122 -9.29 33.49 42.48
C GLU A 122 -9.66 34.01 41.10
N LYS A 123 -8.67 34.14 40.24
CA LYS A 123 -8.86 34.61 38.85
C LYS A 123 -9.33 33.46 37.96
N SER A 124 -10.13 33.80 36.97
CA SER A 124 -10.42 32.88 35.86
C SER A 124 -9.11 32.53 35.10
N ILE A 125 -9.01 31.29 34.69
CA ILE A 125 -7.79 30.75 34.10
C ILE A 125 -7.98 30.67 32.58
N PRO A 126 -7.17 31.41 31.78
CA PRO A 126 -7.21 31.31 30.34
C PRO A 126 -6.64 29.98 29.87
N LEU A 127 -7.31 29.31 28.97
CA LEU A 127 -6.81 28.17 28.22
C LEU A 127 -6.18 28.66 26.93
N ILE A 128 -4.87 28.42 26.77
CA ILE A 128 -4.08 28.91 25.65
C ILE A 128 -3.56 27.75 24.85
N CYS A 129 -3.70 27.78 23.51
CA CYS A 129 -3.21 26.77 22.61
C CYS A 129 -1.68 26.63 22.71
N PRO A 130 -1.15 25.44 23.02
CA PRO A 130 0.29 25.23 23.19
C PRO A 130 1.06 25.21 21.87
N ILE A 131 0.41 24.82 20.76
CA ILE A 131 0.98 24.75 19.41
C ILE A 131 0.00 25.34 18.38
N SER A 132 0.53 25.69 17.22
CA SER A 132 -0.29 25.98 16.04
C SER A 132 -0.63 24.69 15.32
N GLY A 133 -1.87 24.57 14.81
CA GLY A 133 -2.29 23.36 14.11
C GLY A 133 -3.76 23.34 13.78
N ILE A 134 -4.30 22.12 13.71
CA ILE A 134 -5.72 21.85 13.50
C ILE A 134 -6.25 21.10 14.72
N VAL A 135 -7.49 21.40 15.10
CA VAL A 135 -8.21 20.69 16.16
C VAL A 135 -8.65 19.32 15.63
N PHE A 136 -8.10 18.25 16.18
CA PHE A 136 -8.44 16.86 15.84
C PHE A 136 -9.59 16.32 16.64
N ASP A 137 -9.63 16.67 17.93
CA ASP A 137 -10.70 16.23 18.82
C ASP A 137 -11.04 17.29 19.85
N VAL A 138 -12.32 17.31 20.26
CA VAL A 138 -12.86 18.17 21.30
C VAL A 138 -13.61 17.26 22.26
N LEU A 139 -13.08 17.11 23.48
CA LEU A 139 -13.64 16.21 24.50
C LEU A 139 -14.64 16.90 25.43
N LEU A 140 -14.52 18.22 25.62
CA LEU A 140 -15.34 18.99 26.52
C LEU A 140 -15.84 20.27 25.86
N HIS A 141 -17.02 20.71 26.27
CA HIS A 141 -17.72 21.87 25.73
C HIS A 141 -17.95 22.95 26.78
N THR A 142 -18.39 24.11 26.36
CA THR A 142 -18.80 25.18 27.28
C THR A 142 -19.87 24.67 28.26
N GLY A 143 -19.61 24.87 29.52
CA GLY A 143 -20.48 24.41 30.60
C GLY A 143 -19.99 23.14 31.30
N ASP A 144 -19.13 22.36 30.68
CA ASP A 144 -18.61 21.12 31.27
C ASP A 144 -17.63 21.41 32.40
N VAL A 145 -17.56 20.47 33.34
CA VAL A 145 -16.59 20.49 34.43
C VAL A 145 -15.32 19.76 34.00
N VAL A 146 -14.21 20.43 34.17
CA VAL A 146 -12.87 19.91 33.87
C VAL A 146 -12.18 19.49 35.13
N ALA A 147 -11.70 18.27 35.23
CA ALA A 147 -10.85 17.81 36.32
C ALA A 147 -9.41 18.36 36.15
N LYS A 148 -8.66 18.42 37.24
CA LYS A 148 -7.22 18.74 37.17
C LYS A 148 -6.47 17.71 36.30
N GLY A 149 -5.74 18.18 35.31
CA GLY A 149 -5.04 17.33 34.31
C GLY A 149 -5.95 16.80 33.18
N GLY A 150 -7.26 17.13 33.24
CA GLY A 150 -8.21 16.68 32.22
C GLY A 150 -7.90 17.26 30.82
N HIS A 151 -7.95 16.41 29.80
CA HIS A 151 -7.80 16.80 28.41
C HIS A 151 -9.08 17.44 27.88
N ILE A 152 -8.94 18.51 27.12
CA ILE A 152 -10.06 19.27 26.56
C ILE A 152 -10.05 19.20 25.04
N VAL A 153 -8.89 19.47 24.42
CA VAL A 153 -8.74 19.53 22.97
C VAL A 153 -7.46 18.85 22.55
N HIS A 154 -7.53 18.09 21.46
CA HIS A 154 -6.36 17.54 20.76
C HIS A 154 -6.03 18.41 19.56
N ILE A 155 -4.80 18.93 19.50
CA ILE A 155 -4.31 19.80 18.43
C ILE A 155 -3.11 19.11 17.78
N GLY A 156 -3.08 19.07 16.44
CA GLY A 156 -1.97 18.51 15.68
C GLY A 156 -1.49 19.43 14.58
N ASP A 157 -0.17 19.47 14.37
CA ASP A 157 0.45 20.20 13.26
C ASP A 157 0.54 19.30 12.03
N LEU A 158 -0.14 19.69 10.96
CA LEU A 158 -0.14 18.94 9.69
C LEU A 158 0.97 19.34 8.72
N ARG A 159 1.77 20.37 9.01
CA ARG A 159 2.80 20.86 8.06
C ARG A 159 3.93 19.87 7.86
N THR A 160 4.20 19.07 8.88
CA THR A 160 5.18 17.98 8.82
C THR A 160 4.58 16.75 9.49
N LEU A 161 4.58 15.64 8.78
CA LEU A 161 4.10 14.36 9.26
C LEU A 161 5.26 13.35 9.31
N ASP A 162 5.10 12.32 10.11
CA ASP A 162 5.96 11.15 10.10
C ASP A 162 5.27 10.03 9.32
N VAL A 163 6.02 9.38 8.43
CA VAL A 163 5.64 8.10 7.86
C VAL A 163 6.28 7.03 8.75
N GLN A 164 5.46 6.17 9.33
CA GLN A 164 5.89 5.12 10.24
C GLN A 164 5.55 3.76 9.66
N GLY A 165 6.49 2.82 9.68
CA GLY A 165 6.28 1.45 9.22
C GLY A 165 7.12 0.47 10.02
N GLU A 166 6.61 -0.74 10.22
CA GLU A 166 7.34 -1.81 10.88
C GLU A 166 8.16 -2.60 9.86
N MET A 167 9.45 -2.65 10.06
CA MET A 167 10.42 -3.33 9.21
C MET A 167 11.05 -4.51 9.94
N PRO A 168 11.10 -5.72 9.34
CA PRO A 168 11.85 -6.84 9.90
C PRO A 168 13.32 -6.50 10.12
N VAL A 169 13.89 -6.88 11.26
CA VAL A 169 15.24 -6.50 11.68
C VAL A 169 16.34 -6.98 10.72
N GLN A 170 16.08 -8.06 9.99
CA GLN A 170 17.01 -8.59 8.96
C GLN A 170 17.35 -7.58 7.86
N PHE A 171 16.48 -6.60 7.62
CA PHE A 171 16.70 -5.56 6.59
C PHE A 171 17.38 -4.30 7.14
N LEU A 172 17.74 -4.27 8.43
CA LEU A 172 18.31 -3.08 9.08
C LEU A 172 19.61 -2.60 8.42
N GLU A 173 20.49 -3.52 8.06
CA GLU A 173 21.77 -3.17 7.44
C GLU A 173 21.59 -2.53 6.04
N ILE A 174 20.63 -3.04 5.27
CA ILE A 174 20.29 -2.48 3.95
C ILE A 174 19.65 -1.10 4.13
N ALA A 175 18.70 -0.99 5.05
CA ALA A 175 18.01 0.24 5.34
C ALA A 175 18.95 1.34 5.85
N ARG A 176 19.97 1.01 6.64
CA ARG A 176 21.00 1.95 7.09
C ARG A 176 21.85 2.52 5.97
N LYS A 177 22.11 1.72 4.93
CA LYS A 177 22.86 2.16 3.74
C LYS A 177 22.01 3.05 2.84
N THR A 178 20.67 2.90 2.91
CA THR A 178 19.70 3.63 2.10
C THR A 178 19.33 4.93 2.81
N LYS A 179 19.57 6.07 2.18
CA LYS A 179 19.27 7.39 2.78
C LYS A 179 17.79 7.80 2.62
N ARG A 180 17.15 7.31 1.60
CA ARG A 180 15.79 7.69 1.22
C ARG A 180 15.02 6.45 0.76
N LEU A 181 13.73 6.39 1.05
CA LEU A 181 12.85 5.30 0.66
C LEU A 181 11.70 5.80 -0.22
N LYS A 182 11.30 4.96 -1.16
CA LYS A 182 10.12 5.20 -1.97
C LYS A 182 8.87 4.90 -1.14
N VAL A 183 7.95 5.86 -1.12
CA VAL A 183 6.67 5.78 -0.41
C VAL A 183 5.53 6.02 -1.37
N GLU A 184 4.59 5.10 -1.42
CA GLU A 184 3.41 5.14 -2.28
C GLU A 184 2.15 5.08 -1.41
N PHE A 185 1.17 5.95 -1.68
CA PHE A 185 -0.11 5.92 -0.98
C PHE A 185 -0.99 4.81 -1.53
N THR A 186 -1.55 3.98 -0.65
CA THR A 186 -2.35 2.82 -1.08
C THR A 186 -3.70 3.23 -1.66
N ASN A 187 -4.38 4.19 -1.03
CA ASN A 187 -5.76 4.56 -1.35
C ASN A 187 -5.92 6.07 -1.62
N PHE A 188 -4.85 6.74 -1.99
CA PHE A 188 -4.87 8.17 -2.27
C PHE A 188 -4.08 8.46 -3.54
N PRO A 189 -4.68 9.13 -4.56
CA PRO A 189 -4.00 9.43 -5.82
C PRO A 189 -2.90 10.47 -5.59
N SER A 190 -1.69 10.00 -5.46
CA SER A 190 -0.49 10.82 -5.31
C SER A 190 0.67 10.13 -6.01
N PRO A 191 1.58 10.89 -6.67
CA PRO A 191 2.80 10.29 -7.17
C PRO A 191 3.61 9.69 -6.01
N ALA A 192 4.44 8.71 -6.33
CA ALA A 192 5.37 8.14 -5.38
C ALA A 192 6.33 9.22 -4.84
N LEU A 193 6.55 9.20 -3.54
CA LEU A 193 7.46 10.13 -2.85
C LEU A 193 8.77 9.42 -2.53
N ASN A 194 9.87 10.14 -2.57
CA ASN A 194 11.16 9.65 -2.12
C ASN A 194 11.55 10.38 -0.84
N LEU A 195 11.29 9.77 0.33
CA LEU A 195 11.39 10.42 1.64
C LEU A 195 12.69 10.05 2.37
N PRO A 196 13.30 10.98 3.11
CA PRO A 196 14.49 10.70 3.92
C PRO A 196 14.13 9.85 5.12
N ILE A 197 14.99 8.87 5.43
CA ILE A 197 14.94 8.14 6.70
C ILE A 197 15.46 9.07 7.80
N GLU A 198 14.68 9.28 8.85
CA GLU A 198 15.11 10.06 9.99
C GLU A 198 15.63 9.21 11.15
N ALA A 199 14.92 8.11 11.42
CA ALA A 199 15.29 7.27 12.54
C ALA A 199 14.78 5.84 12.37
N PHE A 200 15.47 4.94 13.04
CA PHE A 200 14.97 3.62 13.42
C PHE A 200 14.76 3.62 14.94
N THR A 201 13.71 2.95 15.42
CA THR A 201 13.53 2.81 16.88
C THR A 201 14.68 2.01 17.48
N GLY A 202 15.02 2.31 18.71
CA GLY A 202 16.09 1.60 19.44
C GLY A 202 15.68 0.22 19.95
N GLU A 203 14.39 -0.13 19.93
CA GLU A 203 13.84 -1.36 20.46
C GLU A 203 13.29 -2.23 19.34
N VAL A 204 13.62 -3.51 19.38
CA VAL A 204 13.08 -4.53 18.48
C VAL A 204 11.83 -5.13 19.12
N SER A 205 10.73 -5.15 18.40
CA SER A 205 9.46 -5.72 18.85
C SER A 205 9.57 -7.25 19.02
N ARG A 206 8.58 -7.85 19.69
CA ARG A 206 8.49 -9.32 19.84
C ARG A 206 8.47 -10.06 18.50
N ASN A 207 7.99 -9.41 17.44
CA ASN A 207 7.92 -9.95 16.07
C ASN A 207 9.22 -9.75 15.28
N GLN A 208 10.34 -9.45 15.96
CA GLN A 208 11.64 -9.19 15.33
C GLN A 208 11.54 -8.07 14.27
N SER A 209 10.74 -7.04 14.57
CA SER A 209 10.61 -5.84 13.74
C SER A 209 10.99 -4.58 14.52
N LEU A 210 11.39 -3.55 13.81
CA LEU A 210 11.65 -2.24 14.35
C LEU A 210 10.92 -1.19 13.49
N MET A 211 10.56 -0.09 14.12
CA MET A 211 9.87 0.99 13.40
C MET A 211 10.89 1.84 12.66
N VAL A 212 10.65 2.04 11.37
CA VAL A 212 11.31 3.06 10.57
C VAL A 212 10.44 4.32 10.51
N ARG A 213 11.06 5.47 10.70
CA ARG A 213 10.42 6.78 10.63
C ARG A 213 11.03 7.63 9.53
N LEU A 214 10.15 8.10 8.62
CA LEU A 214 10.52 8.97 7.50
C LEU A 214 9.81 10.31 7.67
N LYS A 215 10.49 11.38 7.28
CA LYS A 215 9.93 12.73 7.34
C LYS A 215 9.15 13.07 6.07
N LEU A 216 7.91 13.53 6.22
CA LEU A 216 7.07 14.03 5.14
C LEU A 216 6.72 15.50 5.34
N ASP A 217 7.28 16.37 4.51
CA ASP A 217 6.87 17.78 4.46
C ASP A 217 5.54 17.90 3.71
N ASN A 218 4.56 18.57 4.31
CA ASN A 218 3.17 18.66 3.84
C ASN A 218 2.69 20.13 3.74
N PRO A 219 3.33 20.97 2.91
CA PRO A 219 3.02 22.40 2.86
C PRO A 219 1.60 22.69 2.35
N SER A 220 1.07 21.86 1.49
CA SER A 220 -0.31 21.98 0.97
C SER A 220 -1.36 21.38 1.91
N LEU A 221 -0.96 20.82 3.03
CA LEU A 221 -1.83 20.17 4.03
C LEU A 221 -2.75 19.09 3.42
N LYS A 222 -2.38 18.47 2.29
CA LYS A 222 -3.19 17.46 1.61
C LYS A 222 -3.15 16.10 2.28
N TYR A 223 -2.02 15.76 2.90
CA TYR A 223 -1.86 14.50 3.60
C TYR A 223 -2.39 14.59 5.02
N ARG A 224 -2.92 13.47 5.53
CA ARG A 224 -3.55 13.39 6.85
C ARG A 224 -2.97 12.21 7.65
N PRO A 225 -2.88 12.32 8.96
CA PRO A 225 -2.60 11.17 9.82
C PRO A 225 -3.59 10.04 9.57
N GLY A 226 -3.13 8.79 9.70
CA GLY A 226 -3.91 7.59 9.43
C GLY A 226 -3.97 7.18 7.95
N MET A 227 -3.43 7.98 7.01
CA MET A 227 -3.29 7.55 5.62
C MET A 227 -2.28 6.40 5.53
N ARG A 228 -2.66 5.32 4.85
CA ARG A 228 -1.81 4.14 4.65
C ARG A 228 -0.90 4.31 3.46
N VAL A 229 0.31 3.81 3.62
CA VAL A 229 1.37 3.86 2.62
C VAL A 229 2.08 2.52 2.48
N LYS A 230 2.67 2.31 1.32
CA LYS A 230 3.62 1.25 1.02
C LYS A 230 5.01 1.87 0.98
N ILE A 231 5.93 1.36 1.78
CA ILE A 231 7.32 1.80 1.87
C ILE A 231 8.18 0.71 1.22
N SER A 232 8.98 1.08 0.24
CA SER A 232 9.79 0.15 -0.54
C SER A 232 11.28 0.32 -0.25
N PHE A 233 11.94 -0.80 0.02
CA PHE A 233 13.38 -0.91 0.27
C PHE A 233 14.02 -1.69 -0.87
N PRO A 234 15.11 -1.22 -1.49
CA PRO A 234 15.89 -2.04 -2.42
C PRO A 234 16.59 -3.15 -1.63
N THR A 235 16.63 -4.35 -2.19
CA THR A 235 17.50 -5.44 -1.67
C THR A 235 18.95 -5.23 -2.11
N PRO A 236 19.90 -6.05 -1.63
CA PRO A 236 21.23 -6.12 -2.23
C PRO A 236 21.12 -6.39 -3.73
N VAL A 237 22.00 -5.78 -4.49
CA VAL A 237 22.13 -6.05 -5.92
C VAL A 237 22.73 -7.43 -6.08
N HIS A 238 22.14 -8.27 -6.95
CA HIS A 238 22.78 -9.45 -7.47
C HIS A 238 23.55 -9.03 -8.73
N ASP A 239 24.86 -8.91 -8.59
CA ASP A 239 25.74 -8.51 -9.66
C ASP A 239 25.95 -9.68 -10.64
N ASP A 240 26.07 -9.39 -11.93
CA ASP A 240 26.41 -10.38 -12.96
C ASP A 240 25.43 -11.57 -13.08
N ALA A 241 24.15 -11.34 -12.76
CA ALA A 241 23.09 -12.33 -12.86
C ALA A 241 22.70 -12.61 -14.32
N LEU A 242 22.32 -13.86 -14.64
CA LEU A 242 21.73 -14.17 -15.93
C LEU A 242 20.29 -13.65 -16.00
N LEU A 243 19.99 -12.81 -16.98
CA LEU A 243 18.73 -12.11 -17.11
C LEU A 243 18.02 -12.50 -18.39
N VAL A 244 16.71 -12.75 -18.28
CA VAL A 244 15.82 -12.98 -19.41
C VAL A 244 14.57 -12.09 -19.30
N PRO A 245 13.93 -11.74 -20.44
CA PRO A 245 12.62 -11.11 -20.39
C PRO A 245 11.59 -12.01 -19.72
N ARG A 246 10.76 -11.45 -18.83
CA ARG A 246 9.72 -12.21 -18.12
C ARG A 246 8.78 -12.97 -19.04
N GLN A 247 8.58 -12.46 -20.26
CA GLN A 247 7.73 -13.09 -21.27
C GLN A 247 8.27 -14.43 -21.77
N ALA A 248 9.58 -14.72 -21.56
CA ALA A 248 10.17 -16.00 -21.92
C ALA A 248 9.83 -17.12 -20.95
N LEU A 249 9.34 -16.80 -19.74
CA LEU A 249 9.00 -17.78 -18.71
C LEU A 249 7.67 -18.45 -19.01
N VAL A 250 7.66 -19.77 -18.89
CA VAL A 250 6.46 -20.60 -18.89
C VAL A 250 6.37 -21.28 -17.53
N GLU A 251 5.22 -21.19 -16.88
CA GLU A 251 4.94 -21.86 -15.61
C GLU A 251 3.96 -23.01 -15.85
N GLU A 252 4.36 -24.22 -15.45
CA GLU A 252 3.53 -25.42 -15.53
C GLU A 252 3.65 -26.18 -14.21
N GLU A 253 2.53 -26.46 -13.55
CA GLU A 253 2.44 -27.21 -12.30
C GLU A 253 3.32 -26.70 -11.14
N GLY A 254 3.66 -25.38 -11.16
CA GLY A 254 4.51 -24.75 -10.14
C GLY A 254 6.00 -24.81 -10.43
N GLU A 255 6.40 -25.35 -11.57
CA GLU A 255 7.77 -25.33 -12.08
C GLU A 255 7.90 -24.32 -13.22
N TYR A 256 9.09 -23.72 -13.34
CA TYR A 256 9.37 -22.74 -14.39
C TYR A 256 10.22 -23.38 -15.49
N PHE A 257 9.86 -23.05 -16.73
CA PHE A 257 10.54 -23.49 -17.95
C PHE A 257 10.75 -22.31 -18.88
N LEU A 258 11.73 -22.45 -19.75
CA LEU A 258 11.85 -21.61 -20.93
C LEU A 258 12.27 -22.46 -22.13
N PHE A 259 12.14 -21.88 -23.32
CA PHE A 259 12.56 -22.53 -24.55
C PHE A 259 13.74 -21.76 -25.15
N THR A 260 14.88 -22.44 -25.33
CA THR A 260 15.97 -21.92 -26.18
C THR A 260 15.69 -22.23 -27.62
N VAL A 261 16.23 -21.39 -28.52
CA VAL A 261 16.13 -21.58 -29.98
C VAL A 261 17.52 -21.67 -30.54
N GLU A 262 17.88 -22.86 -31.03
CA GLU A 262 19.16 -23.13 -31.70
C GLU A 262 18.92 -23.79 -33.06
N GLU A 263 19.55 -23.31 -34.11
CA GLU A 263 19.41 -23.82 -35.48
C GLU A 263 17.95 -23.98 -35.95
N GLY A 264 17.05 -23.10 -35.47
CA GLY A 264 15.63 -23.14 -35.81
C GLY A 264 14.81 -24.23 -35.11
N LYS A 265 15.33 -24.80 -34.03
CA LYS A 265 14.65 -25.77 -33.16
C LYS A 265 14.57 -25.26 -31.75
N THR A 266 13.48 -25.62 -31.05
CA THR A 266 13.29 -25.30 -29.64
C THR A 266 13.76 -26.42 -28.75
N THR A 267 14.40 -26.06 -27.63
CA THR A 267 14.73 -27.00 -26.53
C THR A 267 14.11 -26.48 -25.24
N LYS A 268 13.32 -27.32 -24.58
CA LYS A 268 12.69 -27.00 -23.29
C LYS A 268 13.70 -27.18 -22.15
N HIS A 269 13.93 -26.13 -21.36
CA HIS A 269 14.80 -26.16 -20.18
C HIS A 269 13.99 -25.90 -18.92
N GLY A 270 14.08 -26.80 -17.93
CA GLY A 270 13.68 -26.50 -16.55
C GLY A 270 14.68 -25.51 -15.95
N ILE A 271 14.17 -24.48 -15.30
CA ILE A 271 14.96 -23.38 -14.78
C ILE A 271 14.66 -23.10 -13.32
N ASP A 272 15.69 -22.69 -12.58
CA ASP A 272 15.55 -22.10 -11.27
C ASP A 272 15.53 -20.57 -11.43
N VAL A 273 14.47 -19.96 -10.88
CA VAL A 273 14.23 -18.54 -11.02
C VAL A 273 14.65 -17.83 -9.73
N GLY A 274 15.35 -16.71 -9.85
CA GLY A 274 15.73 -15.83 -8.77
C GLY A 274 14.83 -14.62 -8.63
N ILE A 275 15.41 -13.42 -8.65
CA ILE A 275 14.71 -12.15 -8.56
C ILE A 275 13.87 -11.90 -9.81
N MET A 276 12.61 -11.50 -9.61
CA MET A 276 11.72 -11.03 -10.66
C MET A 276 11.48 -9.52 -10.49
N GLN A 277 12.02 -8.72 -11.40
CA GLN A 277 11.87 -7.26 -11.33
C GLN A 277 11.30 -6.69 -12.63
N ASN A 278 10.12 -6.09 -12.57
CA ASN A 278 9.42 -5.54 -13.74
C ASN A 278 9.29 -6.57 -14.88
N ASP A 279 9.94 -6.31 -16.03
CA ASP A 279 9.90 -7.15 -17.22
C ASP A 279 11.12 -8.09 -17.36
N VAL A 280 11.97 -8.17 -16.34
CA VAL A 280 13.21 -8.94 -16.32
C VAL A 280 13.20 -9.94 -15.18
N VAL A 281 13.78 -11.11 -15.41
CA VAL A 281 13.87 -12.20 -14.43
C VAL A 281 15.29 -12.73 -14.39
N GLU A 282 15.79 -12.96 -13.18
CA GLU A 282 17.05 -13.66 -12.92
C GLU A 282 16.86 -15.16 -13.07
N ILE A 283 17.76 -15.79 -13.79
CA ILE A 283 17.86 -17.25 -13.90
C ILE A 283 19.08 -17.72 -13.11
N ILE A 284 18.82 -18.55 -12.10
CA ILE A 284 19.88 -19.11 -11.24
C ILE A 284 20.56 -20.29 -11.93
N SER A 285 19.76 -21.13 -12.64
CA SER A 285 20.26 -22.31 -13.34
C SER A 285 19.34 -22.68 -14.51
N GLY A 286 19.88 -23.43 -15.50
CA GLY A 286 19.15 -24.01 -16.60
C GLY A 286 19.43 -23.39 -17.96
N VAL A 287 20.13 -22.24 -18.04
CA VAL A 287 20.57 -21.61 -19.30
C VAL A 287 21.96 -20.99 -19.17
N GLU A 288 22.56 -20.68 -20.32
CA GLU A 288 23.85 -20.03 -20.41
C GLU A 288 23.74 -18.64 -21.08
N GLU A 289 24.74 -17.80 -20.83
CA GLU A 289 24.82 -16.48 -21.44
C GLU A 289 24.85 -16.58 -22.97
N ASN A 290 24.21 -15.64 -23.68
CA ASN A 290 24.05 -15.53 -25.11
C ASN A 290 23.16 -16.60 -25.78
N GLN A 291 22.57 -17.53 -25.04
CA GLN A 291 21.53 -18.39 -25.59
C GLN A 291 20.31 -17.54 -25.99
N LEU A 292 19.69 -17.87 -27.12
CA LEU A 292 18.47 -17.21 -27.57
C LEU A 292 17.25 -17.90 -26.94
N VAL A 293 16.44 -17.15 -26.18
CA VAL A 293 15.20 -17.64 -25.56
C VAL A 293 13.98 -17.09 -26.29
N ALA A 294 12.95 -17.92 -26.44
CA ALA A 294 11.68 -17.52 -27.04
C ALA A 294 10.92 -16.60 -26.10
N VAL A 295 10.56 -15.38 -26.54
CA VAL A 295 9.83 -14.39 -25.73
C VAL A 295 8.38 -14.22 -26.15
N GLU A 296 8.00 -14.60 -27.37
CA GLU A 296 6.61 -14.61 -27.80
C GLU A 296 6.14 -16.03 -28.07
N LYS A 297 4.87 -16.31 -27.69
CA LYS A 297 4.23 -17.62 -27.85
C LYS A 297 4.93 -18.78 -27.13
N ALA A 298 5.80 -18.50 -26.16
CA ALA A 298 6.56 -19.51 -25.42
C ALA A 298 5.66 -20.65 -24.87
N TYR A 299 4.46 -20.31 -24.37
CA TYR A 299 3.46 -21.28 -23.85
C TYR A 299 2.90 -22.25 -24.92
N SER A 300 3.07 -21.96 -26.23
CA SER A 300 2.58 -22.83 -27.31
C SER A 300 3.68 -23.69 -27.93
N LEU A 301 4.93 -23.52 -27.48
CA LEU A 301 6.07 -24.30 -27.95
C LEU A 301 6.12 -25.67 -27.27
N LYS A 302 6.74 -26.59 -27.98
CA LYS A 302 7.06 -27.94 -27.49
C LYS A 302 8.55 -28.18 -27.67
N ASP A 303 9.06 -29.15 -26.92
CA ASP A 303 10.45 -29.58 -27.10
C ASP A 303 10.68 -30.10 -28.53
N ASN A 304 11.84 -29.78 -29.09
CA ASN A 304 12.29 -30.18 -30.42
C ASN A 304 11.35 -29.72 -31.60
N MET A 305 10.66 -28.56 -31.43
CA MET A 305 9.78 -28.00 -32.44
C MET A 305 10.54 -27.13 -33.43
N GLU A 306 10.22 -27.22 -34.74
CA GLU A 306 10.79 -26.33 -35.74
C GLU A 306 10.14 -24.94 -35.70
N VAL A 307 10.96 -23.88 -35.59
CA VAL A 307 10.53 -22.49 -35.49
C VAL A 307 11.35 -21.60 -36.40
N ILE A 308 10.85 -20.42 -36.73
CA ILE A 308 11.59 -19.33 -37.36
C ILE A 308 11.84 -18.28 -36.29
N ALA A 309 13.11 -18.08 -35.94
CA ALA A 309 13.50 -17.02 -35.02
C ALA A 309 13.50 -15.66 -35.72
N GLU A 310 12.93 -14.67 -35.07
CA GLU A 310 13.00 -13.25 -35.40
C GLU A 310 13.71 -12.47 -34.28
#